data_ce09bd926bfb038da241527ae4b0d44d
#
_entry.id   ce09bd926bfb038da241527ae4b0d44d
#
_cell.length_a   1.000
_cell.length_b   1.000
_cell.length_c   1.000
_cell.angle_alpha   90.00
_cell.angle_beta   90.00
_cell.angle_gamma   90.00
#
_symmetry.space_group_name_H-M   'P 1'
#
loop_
_entity.id
_entity.type
_entity.pdbx_description
1 polymer ?
#
loop_
_entity_poly.entity_id
_entity_poly.type
_entity_poly.pdbx_seq_one_letter_code
_entity_poly.pdbx_strand_id
1 'polypeptide(L)'
;NGIYDTSKEISKAIFGYEAPIFQGYEFIGIKGTTGKMSGSSGLNLTPDTLLKLYQPEIILWLYSKTEPLKAFDFCFDDGILRQYFEFDRMYNEVKSGKANDLTKAILYNAEIEGRTVETVPMNLLVQLGSVVDFKVDMLELVFRKIGTPYTFDQFSDRLDRAKFWLEQCSPESVNRLRATRNWEVYDTLSETQRAEVARLYAFISAGGYTLDELNAELYAIPKEFAPANMEEKALKGVQGAFFKNVYQLLIDKERGPRLYLF
;
A
#
# COMPACT_ATOMS: atom_id res chain seq x y z
N ASN A 1 15.17 -20.26 31.81
CA ASN A 1 15.61 -18.87 31.80
C ASN A 1 16.03 -18.44 33.19
N GLY A 2 17.35 -18.29 33.46
CA GLY A 2 17.93 -18.23 34.79
C GLY A 2 17.29 -17.17 35.72
N ILE A 3 16.89 -15.99 35.21
CA ILE A 3 16.25 -14.94 36.00
C ILE A 3 14.86 -15.39 36.50
N TYR A 4 14.06 -16.01 35.64
CA TYR A 4 12.73 -16.48 36.00
C TYR A 4 12.80 -17.62 37.03
N ASP A 5 13.71 -18.57 36.81
CA ASP A 5 13.89 -19.71 37.71
C ASP A 5 14.29 -19.25 39.13
N THR A 6 15.24 -18.31 39.22
CA THR A 6 15.62 -17.66 40.48
C THR A 6 14.45 -16.91 41.14
N SER A 7 13.68 -16.13 40.34
CA SER A 7 12.52 -15.40 40.87
C SER A 7 11.42 -16.34 41.39
N LYS A 8 11.22 -17.48 40.75
CA LYS A 8 10.28 -18.53 41.18
C LYS A 8 10.65 -19.08 42.57
N GLU A 9 11.93 -19.40 42.77
CA GLU A 9 12.41 -19.85 44.08
C GLU A 9 12.23 -18.79 45.17
N ILE A 10 12.52 -17.52 44.85
CA ILE A 10 12.32 -16.40 45.80
C ILE A 10 10.84 -16.22 46.13
N SER A 11 9.94 -16.24 45.12
CA SER A 11 8.49 -16.12 45.35
C SER A 11 7.98 -17.16 46.34
N LYS A 12 8.41 -18.41 46.16
CA LYS A 12 7.98 -19.51 47.00
C LYS A 12 8.61 -19.45 48.41
N ALA A 13 9.92 -19.22 48.48
CA ALA A 13 10.65 -19.27 49.76
C ALA A 13 10.39 -18.06 50.65
N ILE A 14 10.27 -16.86 50.08
CA ILE A 14 10.15 -15.62 50.86
C ILE A 14 8.70 -15.13 50.95
N PHE A 15 7.97 -15.18 49.84
CA PHE A 15 6.61 -14.61 49.78
C PHE A 15 5.49 -15.66 49.89
N GLY A 16 5.80 -16.96 49.84
CA GLY A 16 4.85 -18.04 50.03
C GLY A 16 3.79 -18.23 48.95
N TYR A 17 4.00 -17.67 47.73
CA TYR A 17 3.10 -17.88 46.62
C TYR A 17 3.79 -18.52 45.41
N GLU A 18 3.03 -19.19 44.57
CA GLU A 18 3.54 -19.77 43.34
C GLU A 18 3.83 -18.66 42.31
N ALA A 19 4.93 -18.79 41.59
CA ALA A 19 5.29 -17.81 40.56
C ALA A 19 4.27 -17.76 39.41
N PRO A 20 4.08 -16.61 38.76
CA PRO A 20 3.24 -16.49 37.58
C PRO A 20 3.66 -17.44 36.46
N ILE A 21 2.72 -17.77 35.57
CA ILE A 21 3.04 -18.52 34.35
C ILE A 21 3.98 -17.70 33.49
N PHE A 22 5.08 -18.30 33.06
CA PHE A 22 6.06 -17.68 32.18
C PHE A 22 5.82 -18.11 30.74
N GLN A 23 5.72 -17.13 29.84
CA GLN A 23 5.72 -17.33 28.40
C GLN A 23 6.85 -16.50 27.78
N GLY A 24 7.85 -17.18 27.23
CA GLY A 24 8.87 -16.53 26.41
C GLY A 24 8.30 -16.03 25.09
N TYR A 25 8.85 -14.94 24.55
CA TYR A 25 8.52 -14.42 23.24
C TYR A 25 9.77 -13.91 22.51
N GLU A 26 9.71 -13.90 21.20
CA GLU A 26 10.76 -13.37 20.34
C GLU A 26 10.65 -11.85 20.18
N PHE A 27 11.74 -11.27 19.67
CA PHE A 27 11.82 -9.84 19.45
C PHE A 27 11.00 -9.41 18.24
N ILE A 28 10.49 -8.19 18.34
CA ILE A 28 9.85 -7.49 17.23
C ILE A 28 10.89 -6.55 16.65
N GLY A 29 11.03 -6.58 15.33
CA GLY A 29 12.00 -5.80 14.58
C GLY A 29 11.37 -4.72 13.69
N ILE A 30 12.24 -4.04 12.98
CA ILE A 30 11.91 -3.21 11.82
C ILE A 30 12.59 -3.86 10.62
N LYS A 31 11.81 -4.16 9.57
CA LYS A 31 12.32 -4.76 8.35
C LYS A 31 13.46 -3.91 7.76
N GLY A 32 14.55 -4.58 7.40
CA GLY A 32 15.73 -3.93 6.83
C GLY A 32 16.71 -3.34 7.84
N THR A 33 16.44 -3.44 9.14
CA THR A 33 17.41 -3.07 10.19
C THR A 33 18.04 -4.31 10.80
N THR A 34 19.36 -4.27 11.02
CA THR A 34 20.08 -5.33 11.74
C THR A 34 20.17 -4.99 13.22
N GLY A 35 19.60 -5.84 14.08
CA GLY A 35 19.72 -5.73 15.54
C GLY A 35 18.42 -5.44 16.27
N LYS A 36 18.48 -5.48 17.61
CA LYS A 36 17.35 -5.15 18.48
C LYS A 36 16.95 -3.69 18.31
N MET A 37 15.66 -3.42 18.29
CA MET A 37 15.16 -2.07 18.53
C MET A 37 15.63 -1.62 19.91
N SER A 38 16.51 -0.64 19.96
CA SER A 38 16.94 -0.02 21.23
C SER A 38 16.76 1.49 21.11
N GLY A 39 16.32 2.14 22.16
CA GLY A 39 16.19 3.59 22.23
C GLY A 39 17.49 4.34 21.96
N SER A 40 18.65 3.66 22.04
CA SER A 40 19.97 4.21 21.76
C SER A 40 20.37 4.17 20.27
N SER A 41 19.64 3.49 19.40
CA SER A 41 20.00 3.33 17.98
C SER A 41 19.51 4.47 17.08
N GLY A 42 18.84 5.49 17.63
CA GLY A 42 18.35 6.65 16.86
C GLY A 42 17.10 6.37 16.00
N LEU A 43 16.74 5.11 15.80
CA LEU A 43 15.48 4.69 15.20
C LEU A 43 14.40 4.71 16.30
N ASN A 44 13.86 5.88 16.59
CA ASN A 44 12.80 6.06 17.56
C ASN A 44 11.47 5.52 17.03
N LEU A 45 11.32 4.19 17.03
CA LEU A 45 10.03 3.57 16.84
C LEU A 45 9.22 3.75 18.12
N THR A 46 8.49 4.84 18.19
CA THR A 46 7.54 5.08 19.26
C THR A 46 6.16 4.54 18.86
N PRO A 47 5.30 4.18 19.83
CA PRO A 47 3.90 3.86 19.53
C PRO A 47 3.19 4.95 18.72
N ASP A 48 3.50 6.22 18.97
CA ASP A 48 2.98 7.37 18.22
C ASP A 48 3.35 7.30 16.73
N THR A 49 4.61 6.98 16.41
CA THR A 49 5.04 6.82 15.02
C THR A 49 4.37 5.62 14.35
N LEU A 50 4.23 4.50 15.07
CA LEU A 50 3.51 3.33 14.54
C LEU A 50 2.06 3.64 14.24
N LEU A 51 1.37 4.38 15.11
CA LEU A 51 -0.02 4.76 14.92
C LEU A 51 -0.24 5.77 13.78
N LYS A 52 0.79 6.47 13.34
CA LYS A 52 0.75 7.30 12.12
C LYS A 52 0.89 6.48 10.84
N LEU A 53 1.42 5.25 10.93
CA LEU A 53 1.62 4.34 9.80
C LEU A 53 0.57 3.23 9.75
N TYR A 54 0.22 2.67 10.90
CA TYR A 54 -0.69 1.55 11.04
C TYR A 54 -1.96 1.94 11.78
N GLN A 55 -3.09 1.39 11.35
CA GLN A 55 -4.28 1.36 12.19
C GLN A 55 -3.99 0.52 13.45
N PRO A 56 -4.48 0.89 14.63
CA PRO A 56 -4.19 0.15 15.85
C PRO A 56 -4.64 -1.32 15.78
N GLU A 57 -5.71 -1.61 15.07
CA GLU A 57 -6.20 -2.97 14.84
C GLU A 57 -5.19 -3.83 14.06
N ILE A 58 -4.45 -3.22 13.11
CA ILE A 58 -3.42 -3.92 12.34
C ILE A 58 -2.20 -4.21 13.22
N ILE A 59 -1.85 -3.30 14.13
CA ILE A 59 -0.79 -3.54 15.10
C ILE A 59 -1.17 -4.73 15.99
N LEU A 60 -2.35 -4.72 16.58
CA LEU A 60 -2.84 -5.81 17.42
C LEU A 60 -2.92 -7.14 16.64
N TRP A 61 -3.35 -7.09 15.38
CA TRP A 61 -3.39 -8.26 14.52
C TRP A 61 -1.99 -8.83 14.24
N LEU A 62 -0.97 -8.01 14.01
CA LEU A 62 0.41 -8.46 13.82
C LEU A 62 0.91 -9.24 15.04
N TYR A 63 0.59 -8.77 16.25
CA TYR A 63 0.89 -9.48 17.49
C TYR A 63 0.07 -10.78 17.61
N SER A 64 -1.23 -10.72 17.35
CA SER A 64 -2.14 -11.86 17.57
C SER A 64 -1.93 -13.00 16.57
N LYS A 65 -1.52 -12.69 15.33
CA LYS A 65 -1.25 -13.73 14.31
C LYS A 65 0.10 -14.41 14.47
N THR A 66 1.02 -13.80 15.22
CA THR A 66 2.39 -14.30 15.35
C THR A 66 2.52 -15.10 16.63
N GLU A 67 2.96 -16.35 16.50
CA GLU A 67 3.25 -17.20 17.66
C GLU A 67 4.32 -16.56 18.53
N PRO A 68 4.25 -16.68 19.89
CA PRO A 68 5.17 -15.99 20.79
C PRO A 68 6.66 -16.23 20.51
N LEU A 69 7.02 -17.42 20.03
CA LEU A 69 8.41 -17.80 19.73
C LEU A 69 8.82 -17.50 18.27
N LYS A 70 8.01 -16.73 17.54
CA LYS A 70 8.33 -16.26 16.20
C LYS A 70 8.47 -14.75 16.17
N ALA A 71 9.57 -14.27 15.61
CA ALA A 71 9.77 -12.84 15.37
C ALA A 71 8.87 -12.33 14.25
N PHE A 72 8.49 -11.06 14.30
CA PHE A 72 7.95 -10.35 13.14
C PHE A 72 8.50 -8.93 13.09
N ASP A 73 8.41 -8.32 11.91
CA ASP A 73 8.90 -6.97 11.67
C ASP A 73 7.76 -6.03 11.30
N PHE A 74 7.80 -4.82 11.83
CA PHE A 74 7.09 -3.69 11.25
C PHE A 74 7.79 -3.25 9.96
N CYS A 75 7.00 -2.92 8.94
CA CYS A 75 7.50 -2.51 7.63
C CYS A 75 7.32 -1.01 7.44
N PHE A 76 8.40 -0.31 7.08
CA PHE A 76 8.36 1.08 6.65
C PHE A 76 8.55 1.20 5.14
N ASP A 77 9.00 0.14 4.50
CA ASP A 77 9.04 -0.05 3.06
C ASP A 77 7.68 -0.49 2.49
N ASP A 78 7.62 -0.85 1.22
CA ASP A 78 6.42 -1.37 0.54
C ASP A 78 5.78 -2.59 1.23
N GLY A 79 6.49 -3.23 2.16
CA GLY A 79 5.97 -4.32 2.97
C GLY A 79 4.76 -3.92 3.80
N ILE A 80 4.62 -2.64 4.17
CA ILE A 80 3.44 -2.14 4.89
C ILE A 80 2.16 -2.35 4.07
N LEU A 81 2.20 -2.11 2.76
CA LEU A 81 1.05 -2.29 1.86
C LEU A 81 0.58 -3.74 1.84
N ARG A 82 1.54 -4.67 1.90
CA ARG A 82 1.25 -6.10 2.01
C ARG A 82 0.60 -6.45 3.34
N GLN A 83 1.08 -5.88 4.45
CA GLN A 83 0.49 -6.12 5.78
C GLN A 83 -0.96 -5.61 5.86
N TYR A 84 -1.25 -4.43 5.29
CA TYR A 84 -2.62 -3.93 5.15
C TYR A 84 -3.49 -4.88 4.32
N PHE A 85 -2.99 -5.33 3.17
CA PHE A 85 -3.73 -6.26 2.31
C PHE A 85 -4.03 -7.60 3.00
N GLU A 86 -3.07 -8.16 3.71
CA GLU A 86 -3.25 -9.42 4.46
C GLU A 86 -4.28 -9.27 5.57
N PHE A 87 -4.23 -8.17 6.32
CA PHE A 87 -5.24 -7.84 7.33
C PHE A 87 -6.63 -7.71 6.71
N ASP A 88 -6.78 -6.90 5.66
CA ASP A 88 -8.05 -6.67 4.97
C ASP A 88 -8.67 -7.97 4.47
N ARG A 89 -7.85 -8.85 3.90
CA ARG A 89 -8.30 -10.17 3.46
C ARG A 89 -8.89 -10.98 4.60
N MET A 90 -8.14 -11.11 5.71
CA MET A 90 -8.59 -11.87 6.88
C MET A 90 -9.85 -11.26 7.51
N TYR A 91 -9.88 -9.93 7.62
CA TYR A 91 -11.03 -9.21 8.15
C TYR A 91 -12.30 -9.43 7.32
N ASN A 92 -12.19 -9.37 6.00
CA ASN A 92 -13.29 -9.62 5.08
C ASN A 92 -13.71 -11.09 5.06
N GLU A 93 -12.80 -12.06 5.26
CA GLU A 93 -13.12 -13.47 5.45
C GLU A 93 -13.98 -13.70 6.70
N VAL A 94 -13.66 -13.02 7.81
CA VAL A 94 -14.49 -13.08 9.04
C VAL A 94 -15.86 -12.44 8.82
N LYS A 95 -15.89 -11.23 8.25
CA LYS A 95 -17.15 -10.52 7.95
C LYS A 95 -18.08 -11.33 7.03
N SER A 96 -17.52 -12.04 6.08
CA SER A 96 -18.30 -12.88 5.13
C SER A 96 -18.64 -14.29 5.67
N GLY A 97 -18.25 -14.61 6.91
CA GLY A 97 -18.48 -15.93 7.52
C GLY A 97 -17.65 -17.08 6.95
N LYS A 98 -16.61 -16.77 6.15
CA LYS A 98 -15.75 -17.78 5.49
C LYS A 98 -14.49 -18.13 6.30
N ALA A 99 -14.22 -17.41 7.38
CA ALA A 99 -13.03 -17.61 8.18
C ALA A 99 -13.13 -18.87 9.06
N ASN A 100 -11.98 -19.55 9.24
CA ASN A 100 -11.84 -20.60 10.24
C ASN A 100 -11.75 -20.01 11.66
N ASP A 101 -11.82 -20.89 12.68
CA ASP A 101 -11.87 -20.46 14.08
C ASP A 101 -10.58 -19.79 14.54
N LEU A 102 -9.43 -20.20 14.04
CA LEU A 102 -8.15 -19.54 14.33
C LEU A 102 -8.14 -18.10 13.80
N THR A 103 -8.57 -17.89 12.56
CA THR A 103 -8.66 -16.55 11.95
C THR A 103 -9.63 -15.66 12.72
N LYS A 104 -10.78 -16.21 13.16
CA LYS A 104 -11.73 -15.48 14.01
C LYS A 104 -11.11 -15.08 15.35
N ALA A 105 -10.39 -16.00 16.01
CA ALA A 105 -9.73 -15.72 17.30
C ALA A 105 -8.63 -14.66 17.15
N ILE A 106 -7.82 -14.72 16.09
CA ILE A 106 -6.79 -13.72 15.80
C ILE A 106 -7.41 -12.32 15.66
N LEU A 107 -8.49 -12.19 14.88
CA LEU A 107 -9.14 -10.91 14.65
C LEU A 107 -9.92 -10.42 15.85
N TYR A 108 -10.54 -11.31 16.61
CA TYR A 108 -11.17 -10.95 17.90
C TYR A 108 -10.19 -10.26 18.86
N ASN A 109 -8.94 -10.76 18.94
CA ASN A 109 -7.89 -10.13 19.73
C ASN A 109 -7.35 -8.80 19.15
N ALA A 110 -7.70 -8.50 17.92
CA ALA A 110 -7.33 -7.25 17.23
C ALA A 110 -8.47 -6.21 17.22
N GLU A 111 -9.65 -6.57 17.65
CA GLU A 111 -10.79 -5.65 17.76
C GLU A 111 -10.59 -4.63 18.87
N ILE A 112 -11.01 -3.41 18.62
CA ILE A 112 -11.02 -2.31 19.60
C ILE A 112 -12.47 -1.88 19.78
N GLU A 113 -12.93 -1.91 21.02
CA GLU A 113 -14.30 -1.54 21.36
C GLU A 113 -14.66 -0.14 20.86
N GLY A 114 -15.82 -0.02 20.22
CA GLY A 114 -16.32 1.24 19.67
C GLY A 114 -15.67 1.68 18.35
N ARG A 115 -14.77 0.88 17.76
CA ARG A 115 -14.17 1.15 16.46
C ARG A 115 -14.69 0.19 15.38
N THR A 116 -14.98 0.75 14.22
CA THR A 116 -15.25 -0.02 13.00
C THR A 116 -14.08 0.13 12.03
N VAL A 117 -13.58 -0.98 11.53
CA VAL A 117 -12.51 -0.96 10.52
C VAL A 117 -13.13 -0.93 9.14
N GLU A 118 -12.77 0.08 8.37
CA GLU A 118 -13.06 0.14 6.94
C GLU A 118 -11.85 -0.37 6.15
N THR A 119 -12.10 -1.29 5.23
CA THR A 119 -11.03 -1.98 4.47
C THR A 119 -10.83 -1.38 3.07
N VAL A 120 -10.85 -0.05 2.97
CA VAL A 120 -10.47 0.62 1.72
C VAL A 120 -8.99 0.30 1.43
N PRO A 121 -8.66 -0.26 0.24
CA PRO A 121 -7.30 -0.76 0.01
C PRO A 121 -6.24 0.33 0.15
N MET A 122 -5.29 0.13 1.07
CA MET A 122 -4.21 1.09 1.36
C MET A 122 -3.40 1.41 0.10
N ASN A 123 -3.10 0.39 -0.71
CA ASN A 123 -2.38 0.57 -1.98
C ASN A 123 -3.13 1.49 -2.96
N LEU A 124 -4.46 1.42 -2.99
CA LEU A 124 -5.28 2.29 -3.83
C LEU A 124 -5.19 3.75 -3.38
N LEU A 125 -5.25 4.00 -2.06
CA LEU A 125 -5.10 5.34 -1.49
C LEU A 125 -3.69 5.91 -1.74
N VAL A 126 -2.65 5.10 -1.59
CA VAL A 126 -1.26 5.50 -1.90
C VAL A 126 -1.11 5.88 -3.37
N GLN A 127 -1.61 5.05 -4.28
CA GLN A 127 -1.47 5.28 -5.72
C GLN A 127 -2.26 6.49 -6.22
N LEU A 128 -3.52 6.60 -5.82
CA LEU A 128 -4.41 7.66 -6.31
C LEU A 128 -4.27 8.95 -5.50
N GLY A 129 -4.06 8.83 -4.19
CA GLY A 129 -3.96 9.99 -3.30
C GLY A 129 -2.90 10.98 -3.74
N SER A 130 -1.70 10.50 -4.07
CA SER A 130 -0.60 11.37 -4.51
C SER A 130 -0.86 12.04 -5.86
N VAL A 131 -1.60 11.40 -6.77
CA VAL A 131 -1.94 11.97 -8.09
C VAL A 131 -2.87 13.15 -7.96
N VAL A 132 -3.88 13.04 -7.08
CA VAL A 132 -4.88 14.08 -6.84
C VAL A 132 -4.52 15.00 -5.67
N ASP A 133 -3.26 14.97 -5.22
CA ASP A 133 -2.74 15.76 -4.09
C ASP A 133 -3.59 15.58 -2.81
N PHE A 134 -4.03 14.36 -2.57
CA PHE A 134 -4.88 13.95 -1.43
C PHE A 134 -6.18 14.72 -1.28
N LYS A 135 -6.70 15.31 -2.37
CA LYS A 135 -7.98 16.02 -2.37
C LYS A 135 -9.13 15.04 -2.29
N VAL A 136 -9.93 15.18 -1.24
CA VAL A 136 -11.02 14.25 -0.90
C VAL A 136 -12.08 14.18 -2.00
N ASP A 137 -12.53 15.34 -2.50
CA ASP A 137 -13.53 15.46 -3.58
C ASP A 137 -13.07 14.73 -4.86
N MET A 138 -11.81 14.84 -5.19
CA MET A 138 -11.21 14.16 -6.33
C MET A 138 -11.11 12.65 -6.11
N LEU A 139 -10.72 12.21 -4.91
CA LEU A 139 -10.68 10.78 -4.56
C LEU A 139 -12.08 10.16 -4.63
N GLU A 140 -13.09 10.80 -4.06
CA GLU A 140 -14.48 10.32 -4.15
C GLU A 140 -14.98 10.27 -5.60
N LEU A 141 -14.60 11.23 -6.44
CA LEU A 141 -14.92 11.21 -7.86
C LEU A 141 -14.28 10.01 -8.56
N VAL A 142 -12.99 9.76 -8.30
CA VAL A 142 -12.27 8.62 -8.87
C VAL A 142 -12.89 7.30 -8.39
N PHE A 143 -13.17 7.16 -7.09
CA PHE A 143 -13.81 5.95 -6.55
C PHE A 143 -15.19 5.67 -7.17
N ARG A 144 -15.99 6.70 -7.41
CA ARG A 144 -17.26 6.55 -8.15
C ARG A 144 -17.03 6.07 -9.59
N LYS A 145 -16.03 6.62 -10.28
CA LYS A 145 -15.71 6.24 -11.67
C LYS A 145 -15.22 4.80 -11.80
N ILE A 146 -14.44 4.31 -10.82
CA ILE A 146 -13.95 2.91 -10.82
C ILE A 146 -14.99 1.90 -10.30
N GLY A 147 -16.22 2.34 -9.98
CA GLY A 147 -17.30 1.46 -9.53
C GLY A 147 -17.21 1.01 -8.07
N THR A 148 -16.34 1.63 -7.27
CA THR A 148 -16.21 1.38 -5.83
C THR A 148 -16.41 2.70 -5.06
N PRO A 149 -17.65 3.17 -4.88
CA PRO A 149 -17.93 4.49 -4.33
C PRO A 149 -17.68 4.53 -2.83
N TYR A 150 -16.43 4.73 -2.43
CA TYR A 150 -16.08 5.00 -1.04
C TYR A 150 -16.34 6.46 -0.71
N THR A 151 -16.88 6.71 0.50
CA THR A 151 -17.05 8.04 1.09
C THR A 151 -15.87 8.40 1.98
N PHE A 152 -15.68 9.68 2.26
CA PHE A 152 -14.58 10.15 3.09
C PHE A 152 -14.52 9.46 4.46
N ASP A 153 -15.63 9.25 5.11
CA ASP A 153 -15.70 8.58 6.42
C ASP A 153 -15.09 7.16 6.38
N GLN A 154 -15.19 6.48 5.23
CA GLN A 154 -14.65 5.12 5.06
C GLN A 154 -13.13 5.10 4.85
N PHE A 155 -12.56 6.14 4.25
CA PHE A 155 -11.13 6.13 3.91
C PHE A 155 -10.28 7.16 4.64
N SER A 156 -10.87 8.09 5.39
CA SER A 156 -10.16 9.19 6.06
C SER A 156 -9.01 8.71 6.93
N ASP A 157 -9.26 7.75 7.79
CA ASP A 157 -8.27 7.19 8.72
C ASP A 157 -7.05 6.58 7.99
N ARG A 158 -7.29 5.90 6.86
CA ARG A 158 -6.21 5.34 6.02
C ARG A 158 -5.58 6.36 5.10
N LEU A 159 -6.30 7.39 4.69
CA LEU A 159 -5.78 8.45 3.83
C LEU A 159 -4.67 9.22 4.54
N ASP A 160 -4.86 9.57 5.80
CA ASP A 160 -3.84 10.26 6.60
C ASP A 160 -2.58 9.40 6.75
N ARG A 161 -2.74 8.10 6.96
CA ARG A 161 -1.62 7.14 7.04
C ARG A 161 -0.93 6.95 5.69
N ALA A 162 -1.68 6.87 4.60
CA ALA A 162 -1.14 6.78 3.25
C ALA A 162 -0.29 8.01 2.90
N LYS A 163 -0.80 9.20 3.24
CA LYS A 163 -0.09 10.46 3.07
C LYS A 163 1.18 10.50 3.91
N PHE A 164 1.09 10.19 5.20
CA PHE A 164 2.24 10.16 6.11
C PHE A 164 3.31 9.17 5.63
N TRP A 165 2.91 7.96 5.23
CA TRP A 165 3.85 6.95 4.73
C TRP A 165 4.56 7.42 3.46
N LEU A 166 3.84 7.98 2.50
CA LEU A 166 4.43 8.52 1.27
C LEU A 166 5.41 9.65 1.55
N GLU A 167 5.06 10.58 2.45
CA GLU A 167 5.89 11.75 2.73
C GLU A 167 7.15 11.39 3.56
N GLN A 168 7.04 10.44 4.48
CA GLN A 168 8.12 10.15 5.44
C GLN A 168 8.92 8.90 5.10
N CYS A 169 8.31 7.90 4.47
CA CYS A 169 8.92 6.59 4.27
C CYS A 169 9.20 6.25 2.80
N SER A 170 8.47 6.84 1.87
CA SER A 170 8.59 6.53 0.44
C SER A 170 8.33 7.75 -0.46
N PRO A 171 9.06 8.88 -0.26
CA PRO A 171 8.83 10.10 -1.02
C PRO A 171 9.06 9.92 -2.53
N GLU A 172 9.89 8.96 -2.92
CA GLU A 172 10.11 8.58 -4.32
C GLU A 172 8.88 7.94 -4.98
N SER A 173 7.96 7.38 -4.19
CA SER A 173 6.72 6.75 -4.67
C SER A 173 5.59 7.76 -4.92
N VAL A 174 5.76 9.02 -4.52
CA VAL A 174 4.77 10.08 -4.76
C VAL A 174 4.60 10.31 -6.26
N ASN A 175 3.38 10.21 -6.77
CA ASN A 175 3.06 10.48 -8.16
C ASN A 175 2.35 11.84 -8.27
N ARG A 176 3.05 12.83 -8.82
CA ARG A 176 2.47 14.17 -9.06
C ARG A 176 2.41 14.44 -10.55
N LEU A 177 1.24 14.88 -11.01
CA LEU A 177 1.13 15.41 -12.36
C LEU A 177 2.01 16.65 -12.51
N ARG A 178 2.75 16.71 -13.60
CA ARG A 178 3.57 17.87 -13.93
C ARG A 178 2.67 19.09 -14.21
N ALA A 179 3.05 20.21 -13.64
CA ALA A 179 2.38 21.48 -13.89
C ALA A 179 2.68 22.01 -15.31
N THR A 180 3.80 21.58 -15.90
CA THR A 180 4.26 22.01 -17.24
C THR A 180 4.61 20.81 -18.09
N ARG A 181 4.54 20.99 -19.41
CA ARG A 181 4.90 19.95 -20.38
C ARG A 181 6.36 19.54 -20.23
N ASN A 182 6.64 18.23 -20.30
CA ASN A 182 7.99 17.69 -20.27
C ASN A 182 8.61 17.73 -21.68
N TRP A 183 9.08 18.90 -22.10
CA TRP A 183 9.69 19.09 -23.41
C TRP A 183 10.97 18.28 -23.57
N GLU A 184 11.77 18.16 -22.52
CA GLU A 184 13.01 17.38 -22.52
C GLU A 184 12.77 15.94 -22.95
N VAL A 185 11.75 15.29 -22.39
CA VAL A 185 11.35 13.95 -22.80
C VAL A 185 10.67 13.94 -24.15
N TYR A 186 9.74 14.90 -24.41
CA TYR A 186 8.99 14.95 -25.65
C TYR A 186 9.91 15.08 -26.89
N ASP A 187 10.97 15.88 -26.78
CA ASP A 187 11.91 16.10 -27.87
C ASP A 187 12.77 14.88 -28.18
N THR A 188 12.92 13.94 -27.25
CA THR A 188 13.62 12.66 -27.49
C THR A 188 12.75 11.61 -28.17
N LEU A 189 11.42 11.79 -28.19
CA LEU A 189 10.50 10.82 -28.81
C LEU A 189 10.65 10.80 -30.34
N SER A 190 10.60 9.59 -30.89
CA SER A 190 10.52 9.40 -32.34
C SER A 190 9.20 9.95 -32.92
N GLU A 191 9.12 10.13 -34.22
CA GLU A 191 7.88 10.56 -34.91
C GLU A 191 6.71 9.62 -34.59
N THR A 192 6.93 8.31 -34.62
CA THR A 192 5.92 7.31 -34.25
C THR A 192 5.45 7.48 -32.80
N GLN A 193 6.36 7.63 -31.87
CA GLN A 193 6.02 7.81 -30.45
C GLN A 193 5.26 9.13 -30.17
N ARG A 194 5.61 10.20 -30.90
CA ARG A 194 4.85 11.46 -30.86
C ARG A 194 3.44 11.29 -31.43
N ALA A 195 3.29 10.52 -32.50
CA ALA A 195 1.99 10.22 -33.10
C ALA A 195 1.12 9.37 -32.13
N GLU A 196 1.69 8.39 -31.45
CA GLU A 196 1.01 7.62 -30.41
C GLU A 196 0.49 8.53 -29.28
N VAL A 197 1.33 9.44 -28.77
CA VAL A 197 0.94 10.40 -27.73
C VAL A 197 -0.15 11.35 -28.23
N ALA A 198 -0.05 11.84 -29.47
CA ALA A 198 -1.05 12.69 -30.07
C ALA A 198 -2.40 11.96 -30.25
N ARG A 199 -2.35 10.68 -30.62
CA ARG A 199 -3.55 9.83 -30.76
C ARG A 199 -4.24 9.63 -29.40
N LEU A 200 -3.48 9.37 -28.33
CA LEU A 200 -4.00 9.30 -26.96
C LEU A 200 -4.63 10.63 -26.54
N TYR A 201 -3.95 11.74 -26.77
CA TYR A 201 -4.48 13.07 -26.46
C TYR A 201 -5.81 13.35 -27.18
N ALA A 202 -5.90 13.00 -28.46
CA ALA A 202 -7.13 13.16 -29.22
C ALA A 202 -8.28 12.34 -28.67
N PHE A 203 -8.01 11.07 -28.26
CA PHE A 203 -9.01 10.21 -27.66
C PHE A 203 -9.52 10.77 -26.30
N ILE A 204 -8.61 11.16 -25.43
CA ILE A 204 -8.97 11.74 -24.12
C ILE A 204 -9.73 13.06 -24.29
N SER A 205 -9.29 13.91 -25.22
CA SER A 205 -9.92 15.22 -25.47
C SER A 205 -11.33 15.12 -26.06
N ALA A 206 -11.64 14.05 -26.79
CA ALA A 206 -12.97 13.79 -27.31
C ALA A 206 -13.98 13.50 -26.19
N GLY A 207 -13.55 12.93 -25.08
CA GLY A 207 -14.40 12.58 -23.95
C GLY A 207 -15.41 11.48 -24.27
N GLY A 208 -16.34 11.22 -23.37
CA GLY A 208 -17.47 10.30 -23.56
C GLY A 208 -17.11 8.81 -23.45
N TYR A 209 -15.92 8.47 -23.03
CA TYR A 209 -15.43 7.09 -22.84
C TYR A 209 -15.60 6.60 -21.40
N THR A 210 -15.74 5.30 -21.24
CA THR A 210 -15.64 4.60 -19.97
C THR A 210 -14.17 4.29 -19.63
N LEU A 211 -13.89 3.92 -18.36
CA LEU A 211 -12.53 3.52 -17.98
C LEU A 211 -12.06 2.24 -18.69
N ASP A 212 -12.99 1.31 -18.98
CA ASP A 212 -12.67 0.09 -19.72
C ASP A 212 -12.30 0.41 -21.18
N GLU A 213 -13.02 1.33 -21.83
CA GLU A 213 -12.68 1.80 -23.18
C GLU A 213 -11.34 2.53 -23.17
N LEU A 214 -11.06 3.40 -22.19
CA LEU A 214 -9.75 4.05 -22.08
C LEU A 214 -8.63 3.00 -21.87
N ASN A 215 -8.86 2.03 -20.99
CA ASN A 215 -7.89 0.96 -20.77
C ASN A 215 -7.62 0.15 -22.07
N ALA A 216 -8.68 -0.20 -22.80
CA ALA A 216 -8.55 -0.90 -24.09
C ALA A 216 -7.77 -0.06 -25.11
N GLU A 217 -8.07 1.24 -25.21
CA GLU A 217 -7.42 2.18 -26.12
C GLU A 217 -5.94 2.35 -25.82
N LEU A 218 -5.54 2.43 -24.54
CA LEU A 218 -4.13 2.48 -24.12
C LEU A 218 -3.30 1.30 -24.64
N TYR A 219 -3.90 0.13 -24.78
CA TYR A 219 -3.24 -1.05 -25.37
C TYR A 219 -3.40 -1.12 -26.90
N ALA A 220 -4.43 -0.49 -27.48
CA ALA A 220 -4.69 -0.49 -28.92
C ALA A 220 -3.77 0.50 -29.65
N ILE A 221 -3.58 1.71 -29.11
CA ILE A 221 -2.77 2.76 -29.73
C ILE A 221 -1.40 2.25 -30.22
N PRO A 222 -0.53 1.66 -29.38
CA PRO A 222 0.77 1.20 -29.86
C PRO A 222 0.67 0.07 -30.91
N LYS A 223 -0.44 -0.65 -30.99
CA LYS A 223 -0.68 -1.66 -32.04
C LYS A 223 -1.01 -1.02 -33.38
N GLU A 224 -1.72 0.13 -33.40
CA GLU A 224 -2.05 0.84 -34.62
C GLU A 224 -0.79 1.29 -35.40
N PHE A 225 0.29 1.61 -34.67
CA PHE A 225 1.56 2.07 -35.23
C PHE A 225 2.60 0.95 -35.39
N ALA A 226 2.32 -0.25 -34.89
CA ALA A 226 3.21 -1.40 -35.03
C ALA A 226 3.04 -2.09 -36.40
N PRO A 227 4.08 -2.74 -36.95
CA PRO A 227 3.96 -3.59 -38.13
C PRO A 227 2.91 -4.70 -37.96
N ALA A 228 2.11 -4.95 -39.02
CA ALA A 228 0.98 -5.89 -38.96
C ALA A 228 1.34 -7.33 -38.53
N ASN A 229 2.57 -7.76 -38.73
CA ASN A 229 3.04 -9.11 -38.45
C ASN A 229 4.03 -9.14 -37.25
N MET A 230 3.93 -8.19 -36.35
CA MET A 230 4.83 -8.14 -35.17
C MET A 230 4.55 -9.30 -34.25
N GLU A 231 5.60 -9.99 -33.79
CA GLU A 231 5.51 -11.04 -32.77
C GLU A 231 4.97 -10.50 -31.44
N GLU A 232 4.19 -11.31 -30.72
CA GLU A 232 3.56 -10.92 -29.46
C GLU A 232 4.54 -10.37 -28.43
N LYS A 233 5.74 -10.94 -28.33
CA LYS A 233 6.79 -10.48 -27.40
C LYS A 233 7.29 -9.09 -27.77
N ALA A 234 7.48 -8.83 -29.05
CA ALA A 234 7.90 -7.52 -29.56
C ALA A 234 6.80 -6.47 -29.34
N LEU A 235 5.53 -6.84 -29.56
CA LEU A 235 4.38 -5.97 -29.32
C LEU A 235 4.27 -5.56 -27.83
N LYS A 236 4.49 -6.49 -26.90
CA LYS A 236 4.57 -6.16 -25.46
C LYS A 236 5.69 -5.16 -25.15
N GLY A 237 6.81 -5.24 -25.87
CA GLY A 237 7.90 -4.26 -25.77
C GLY A 237 7.48 -2.86 -26.22
N VAL A 238 6.79 -2.75 -27.37
CA VAL A 238 6.28 -1.47 -27.91
C VAL A 238 5.24 -0.88 -26.94
N GLN A 239 4.30 -1.69 -26.46
CA GLN A 239 3.32 -1.26 -25.45
C GLN A 239 4.00 -0.76 -24.18
N GLY A 240 5.02 -1.48 -23.68
CA GLY A 240 5.81 -1.05 -22.52
C GLY A 240 6.51 0.29 -22.73
N ALA A 241 7.08 0.51 -23.92
CA ALA A 241 7.70 1.79 -24.29
C ALA A 241 6.68 2.94 -24.34
N PHE A 242 5.50 2.70 -24.91
CA PHE A 242 4.41 3.68 -24.94
C PHE A 242 3.99 4.07 -23.50
N PHE A 243 3.72 3.11 -22.62
CA PHE A 243 3.37 3.40 -21.23
C PHE A 243 4.48 4.19 -20.51
N LYS A 244 5.76 3.80 -20.71
CA LYS A 244 6.89 4.51 -20.14
C LYS A 244 6.92 5.98 -20.62
N ASN A 245 6.76 6.23 -21.91
CA ASN A 245 6.74 7.58 -22.46
C ASN A 245 5.61 8.42 -21.87
N VAL A 246 4.41 7.85 -21.73
CA VAL A 246 3.27 8.57 -21.13
C VAL A 246 3.52 8.89 -19.66
N TYR A 247 4.06 7.95 -18.87
CA TYR A 247 4.42 8.23 -17.47
C TYR A 247 5.49 9.32 -17.35
N GLN A 248 6.53 9.28 -18.20
CA GLN A 248 7.58 10.32 -18.19
C GLN A 248 7.03 11.70 -18.55
N LEU A 249 6.09 11.77 -19.49
CA LEU A 249 5.45 13.03 -19.88
C LEU A 249 4.52 13.57 -18.79
N LEU A 250 3.81 12.71 -18.06
CA LEU A 250 2.80 13.10 -17.08
C LEU A 250 3.38 13.33 -15.66
N ILE A 251 4.28 12.46 -15.21
CA ILE A 251 4.74 12.41 -13.81
C ILE A 251 6.25 12.31 -13.65
N ASP A 252 7.00 12.40 -14.73
CA ASP A 252 8.47 12.33 -14.75
C ASP A 252 9.05 11.01 -14.21
N LYS A 253 8.33 9.92 -14.42
CA LYS A 253 8.73 8.56 -14.00
C LYS A 253 8.60 7.56 -15.13
N GLU A 254 9.32 6.45 -15.03
CA GLU A 254 9.21 5.35 -15.99
C GLU A 254 8.00 4.43 -15.73
N ARG A 255 7.44 4.49 -14.54
CA ARG A 255 6.32 3.66 -14.06
C ARG A 255 5.44 4.48 -13.12
N GLY A 256 4.18 4.09 -13.01
CA GLY A 256 3.21 4.74 -12.13
C GLY A 256 2.01 3.84 -11.85
N PRO A 257 0.95 4.39 -11.22
CA PRO A 257 -0.33 3.72 -11.06
C PRO A 257 -0.93 3.34 -12.41
N ARG A 258 -1.97 2.52 -12.42
CA ARG A 258 -2.67 2.15 -13.66
C ARG A 258 -3.09 3.41 -14.42
N LEU A 259 -2.58 3.56 -15.64
CA LEU A 259 -2.66 4.82 -16.41
C LEU A 259 -4.09 5.29 -16.66
N TYR A 260 -5.05 4.36 -16.81
CA TYR A 260 -6.47 4.71 -16.98
C TYR A 260 -7.14 5.27 -15.72
N LEU A 261 -6.45 5.27 -14.55
CA LEU A 261 -6.93 5.86 -13.30
C LEU A 261 -6.46 7.32 -13.11
N PHE A 262 -5.52 7.78 -13.95
CA PHE A 262 -5.08 9.16 -13.99
C PHE A 262 -6.14 10.00 -14.70
#